data_b8ff8fcd455085d3b8f2c9342305dc9d
#
_entry.id   b8ff8fcd455085d3b8f2c9342305dc9d
#
_cell.length_a   1.000
_cell.length_b   1.000
_cell.length_c   1.000
_cell.angle_alpha   90.00
_cell.angle_beta   90.00
_cell.angle_gamma   90.00
#
_symmetry.space_group_name_H-M   'P 1'
#
loop_
_entity.id
_entity.type
_entity.pdbx_description
1 polymer ?
#
loop_
_entity_poly.entity_id
_entity_poly.type
_entity_poly.pdbx_seq_one_letter_code
_entity_poly.pdbx_strand_id
1 'polypeptide(L)'
;MRYFDYAAAGPSDPFRSPALRKLRLLSHLLRAVSAGYAGWVLWSILTAWLDAERVQRIYSRYLERDLSAMAASQRYGALATDLLVWFLLFMAVAYCWNFLRCLTLPNRLPEAARHLSRCAWFAIACEALAELTRPLQTFLLTLHLPATEQVWKWSFHNVHLLAVLFCLALLMFAYVFTWTMELAEENRSFV
;
A
#
# COMPACT_ATOMS: atom_id res chain seq x y z
N MET A 1 34.13 29.82 -39.61
CA MET A 1 33.77 28.43 -39.26
C MET A 1 34.48 28.11 -37.95
N ARG A 2 33.74 28.12 -36.81
CA ARG A 2 34.29 27.69 -35.50
C ARG A 2 33.86 26.26 -35.30
N TYR A 3 34.81 25.32 -35.39
CA TYR A 3 34.63 23.97 -34.92
C TYR A 3 34.44 24.02 -33.39
N PHE A 4 33.29 23.65 -32.91
CA PHE A 4 33.07 23.38 -31.49
C PHE A 4 33.85 22.09 -31.11
N ASP A 5 34.90 22.28 -30.34
CA ASP A 5 35.64 21.18 -29.70
C ASP A 5 34.73 20.46 -28.68
N TYR A 6 34.07 19.42 -29.13
CA TYR A 6 33.32 18.48 -28.24
C TYR A 6 34.22 17.40 -27.62
N ALA A 7 35.55 17.58 -27.64
CA ALA A 7 36.51 16.53 -27.30
C ALA A 7 37.05 16.54 -25.87
N ALA A 8 36.46 17.24 -24.90
CA ALA A 8 37.01 17.33 -23.53
C ALA A 8 36.06 17.06 -22.36
N ALA A 9 34.87 16.57 -22.60
CA ALA A 9 34.06 16.00 -21.49
C ALA A 9 34.32 14.51 -21.43
N GLY A 10 35.32 14.08 -20.63
CA GLY A 10 35.49 12.68 -20.28
C GLY A 10 34.17 12.11 -19.78
N PRO A 11 33.92 10.79 -19.96
CA PRO A 11 32.65 10.19 -19.56
C PRO A 11 32.41 10.50 -18.10
N SER A 12 31.59 11.52 -17.85
CA SER A 12 31.12 11.86 -16.50
C SER A 12 30.43 10.62 -15.98
N ASP A 13 31.05 9.96 -15.00
CA ASP A 13 30.54 8.76 -14.37
C ASP A 13 29.06 9.02 -13.99
N PRO A 14 28.07 8.41 -14.69
CA PRO A 14 26.67 8.70 -14.48
C PRO A 14 26.23 8.42 -13.04
N PHE A 15 27.03 7.66 -12.29
CA PHE A 15 26.79 7.33 -10.89
C PHE A 15 27.15 8.48 -9.90
N ARG A 16 27.84 9.53 -10.36
CA ARG A 16 28.22 10.71 -9.55
C ARG A 16 27.26 11.89 -9.69
N SER A 17 26.17 11.75 -10.46
CA SER A 17 25.25 12.87 -10.63
C SER A 17 24.58 13.23 -9.27
N PRO A 18 24.50 14.52 -8.90
CA PRO A 18 23.89 14.96 -7.65
C PRO A 18 22.40 14.58 -7.59
N ALA A 19 21.74 14.41 -8.72
CA ALA A 19 20.36 13.94 -8.83
C ALA A 19 20.21 12.50 -8.35
N LEU A 20 21.09 11.59 -8.74
CA LEU A 20 21.06 10.19 -8.28
C LEU A 20 21.33 10.05 -6.77
N ARG A 21 22.20 10.91 -6.22
CA ARG A 21 22.44 10.93 -4.77
C ARG A 21 21.18 11.35 -4.01
N LYS A 22 20.48 12.39 -4.47
CA LYS A 22 19.20 12.83 -3.90
C LYS A 22 18.14 11.73 -4.00
N LEU A 23 18.03 11.07 -5.17
CA LEU A 23 17.08 9.98 -5.38
C LEU A 23 17.32 8.81 -4.41
N ARG A 24 18.57 8.40 -4.21
CA ARG A 24 18.93 7.36 -3.24
C ARG A 24 18.54 7.75 -1.81
N LEU A 25 18.84 8.99 -1.40
CA LEU A 25 18.50 9.47 -0.06
C LEU A 25 16.98 9.50 0.16
N LEU A 26 16.21 10.02 -0.81
CA LEU A 26 14.75 10.01 -0.77
C LEU A 26 14.18 8.59 -0.74
N SER A 27 14.77 7.66 -1.51
CA SER A 27 14.38 6.25 -1.50
C SER A 27 14.60 5.61 -0.12
N HIS A 28 15.73 5.87 0.55
CA HIS A 28 15.96 5.36 1.90
C HIS A 28 15.01 5.98 2.93
N LEU A 29 14.78 7.29 2.84
CA LEU A 29 13.84 7.98 3.72
C LEU A 29 12.42 7.40 3.57
N LEU A 30 11.94 7.27 2.32
CA LEU A 30 10.61 6.72 2.05
C LEU A 30 10.46 5.28 2.56
N ARG A 31 11.50 4.45 2.42
CA ARG A 31 11.51 3.10 2.99
C ARG A 31 11.41 3.10 4.51
N ALA A 32 12.20 3.96 5.18
CA ALA A 32 12.17 4.04 6.63
C ALA A 32 10.81 4.52 7.15
N VAL A 33 10.24 5.56 6.52
CA VAL A 33 8.92 6.09 6.88
C VAL A 33 7.82 5.04 6.65
N SER A 34 7.82 4.36 5.50
CA SER A 34 6.80 3.34 5.21
C SER A 34 6.93 2.10 6.09
N ALA A 35 8.16 1.70 6.48
CA ALA A 35 8.36 0.63 7.47
C ALA A 35 7.82 1.02 8.84
N GLY A 36 8.15 2.23 9.30
CA GLY A 36 7.63 2.78 10.55
C GLY A 36 6.11 2.84 10.57
N TYR A 37 5.51 3.30 9.46
CA TYR A 37 4.06 3.36 9.31
C TYR A 37 3.41 1.96 9.36
N ALA A 38 3.93 1.00 8.59
CA ALA A 38 3.40 -0.37 8.60
C ALA A 38 3.53 -1.03 9.99
N GLY A 39 4.64 -0.83 10.67
CA GLY A 39 4.84 -1.31 12.04
C GLY A 39 3.90 -0.64 13.04
N TRP A 40 3.69 0.67 12.92
CA TRP A 40 2.75 1.41 13.77
C TRP A 40 1.30 0.96 13.56
N VAL A 41 0.88 0.72 12.31
CA VAL A 41 -0.46 0.20 11.99
C VAL A 41 -0.65 -1.17 12.61
N LEU A 42 0.32 -2.09 12.46
CA LEU A 42 0.25 -3.42 13.08
C LEU A 42 0.13 -3.32 14.61
N TRP A 43 0.96 -2.50 15.23
CA TRP A 43 0.90 -2.27 16.67
C TRP A 43 -0.47 -1.76 17.11
N SER A 44 -1.02 -0.79 16.36
CA SER A 44 -2.35 -0.23 16.63
C SER A 44 -3.45 -1.28 16.53
N ILE A 45 -3.40 -2.15 15.51
CA ILE A 45 -4.36 -3.26 15.35
C ILE A 45 -4.25 -4.21 16.54
N LEU A 46 -3.05 -4.67 16.86
CA LEU A 46 -2.86 -5.62 17.96
C LEU A 46 -3.31 -5.05 19.30
N THR A 47 -2.91 -3.83 19.63
CA THR A 47 -3.31 -3.19 20.89
C THR A 47 -4.81 -2.90 20.97
N ALA A 48 -5.46 -2.63 19.83
CA ALA A 48 -6.90 -2.41 19.79
C ALA A 48 -7.68 -3.72 20.03
N TRP A 49 -7.28 -4.83 19.42
CA TRP A 49 -8.03 -6.09 19.47
C TRP A 49 -7.67 -7.02 20.63
N LEU A 50 -6.45 -6.92 21.19
CA LEU A 50 -6.04 -7.75 22.32
C LEU A 50 -6.72 -7.34 23.64
N ASP A 51 -7.08 -6.07 23.78
CA ASP A 51 -7.81 -5.57 24.93
C ASP A 51 -9.32 -5.82 24.76
N ALA A 52 -9.80 -6.89 25.41
CA ALA A 52 -11.20 -7.31 25.33
C ALA A 52 -12.20 -6.24 25.83
N GLU A 53 -11.86 -5.59 26.95
CA GLU A 53 -12.74 -4.57 27.55
C GLU A 53 -12.84 -3.33 26.67
N ARG A 54 -11.73 -2.96 26.04
CA ARG A 54 -11.68 -1.84 25.10
C ARG A 54 -12.53 -2.12 23.88
N VAL A 55 -12.39 -3.30 23.27
CA VAL A 55 -13.20 -3.72 22.11
C VAL A 55 -14.67 -3.70 22.47
N GLN A 56 -15.05 -4.34 23.57
CA GLN A 56 -16.43 -4.37 24.05
C GLN A 56 -16.97 -2.96 24.24
N ARG A 57 -16.27 -2.09 24.96
CA ARG A 57 -16.71 -0.72 25.26
C ARG A 57 -16.90 0.13 24.00
N ILE A 58 -15.95 0.04 23.04
CA ILE A 58 -16.00 0.84 21.81
C ILE A 58 -17.13 0.35 20.91
N TYR A 59 -17.18 -0.97 20.66
CA TYR A 59 -18.15 -1.53 19.72
C TYR A 59 -19.57 -1.61 20.30
N SER A 60 -19.76 -1.81 21.61
CA SER A 60 -21.10 -1.70 22.23
C SER A 60 -21.68 -0.31 22.03
N ARG A 61 -20.86 0.73 22.19
CA ARG A 61 -21.30 2.11 21.95
C ARG A 61 -21.56 2.38 20.45
N TYR A 62 -20.71 1.85 19.59
CA TYR A 62 -20.83 2.08 18.13
C TYR A 62 -22.03 1.34 17.52
N LEU A 63 -22.32 0.14 18.00
CA LEU A 63 -23.40 -0.71 17.51
C LEU A 63 -24.72 -0.49 18.29
N GLU A 64 -24.67 0.22 19.42
CA GLU A 64 -25.79 0.39 20.35
C GLU A 64 -26.36 -0.96 20.81
N ARG A 65 -25.46 -1.93 21.06
CA ARG A 65 -25.78 -3.29 21.47
C ARG A 65 -24.87 -3.74 22.62
N ASP A 66 -25.41 -4.62 23.44
CA ASP A 66 -24.62 -5.24 24.51
C ASP A 66 -23.75 -6.37 23.94
N LEU A 67 -22.45 -6.18 24.03
CA LEU A 67 -21.46 -7.17 23.62
C LEU A 67 -20.80 -7.89 24.82
N SER A 68 -21.40 -7.86 26.01
CA SER A 68 -20.83 -8.49 27.21
C SER A 68 -20.67 -10.01 27.07
N ALA A 69 -21.58 -10.66 26.31
CA ALA A 69 -21.55 -12.08 26.02
C ALA A 69 -20.72 -12.47 24.78
N MET A 70 -19.97 -11.52 24.20
CA MET A 70 -19.15 -11.79 23.01
C MET A 70 -18.07 -12.82 23.27
N ALA A 71 -18.03 -13.88 22.45
CA ALA A 71 -17.02 -14.92 22.54
C ALA A 71 -15.63 -14.42 22.06
N ALA A 72 -14.56 -14.95 22.65
CA ALA A 72 -13.20 -14.62 22.22
C ALA A 72 -12.94 -14.97 20.74
N SER A 73 -13.57 -16.04 20.22
CA SER A 73 -13.48 -16.43 18.81
C SER A 73 -13.99 -15.37 17.85
N GLN A 74 -15.08 -14.65 18.20
CA GLN A 74 -15.64 -13.55 17.40
C GLN A 74 -14.67 -12.37 17.34
N ARG A 75 -14.05 -12.02 18.45
CA ARG A 75 -13.00 -10.99 18.52
C ARG A 75 -11.77 -11.37 17.69
N TYR A 76 -11.28 -12.61 17.80
CA TYR A 76 -10.15 -13.07 16.99
C TYR A 76 -10.50 -13.18 15.50
N GLY A 77 -11.74 -13.51 15.17
CA GLY A 77 -12.22 -13.45 13.79
C GLY A 77 -12.13 -12.02 13.22
N ALA A 78 -12.58 -11.04 13.98
CA ALA A 78 -12.48 -9.64 13.59
C ALA A 78 -11.01 -9.15 13.50
N LEU A 79 -10.14 -9.54 14.44
CA LEU A 79 -8.70 -9.31 14.36
C LEU A 79 -8.10 -9.89 13.08
N ALA A 80 -8.48 -11.12 12.71
CA ALA A 80 -7.95 -11.78 11.52
C ALA A 80 -8.28 -11.01 10.23
N THR A 81 -9.46 -10.37 10.15
CA THR A 81 -9.80 -9.52 9.01
C THR A 81 -8.91 -8.29 8.91
N ASP A 82 -8.61 -7.62 10.02
CA ASP A 82 -7.69 -6.47 10.03
C ASP A 82 -6.25 -6.88 9.71
N LEU A 83 -5.81 -8.04 10.19
CA LEU A 83 -4.49 -8.58 9.85
C LEU A 83 -4.37 -8.92 8.36
N LEU A 84 -5.45 -9.37 7.72
CA LEU A 84 -5.47 -9.60 6.27
C LEU A 84 -5.34 -8.28 5.48
N VAL A 85 -6.04 -7.23 5.89
CA VAL A 85 -5.88 -5.88 5.32
C VAL A 85 -4.45 -5.39 5.51
N TRP A 86 -3.91 -5.53 6.73
CA TRP A 86 -2.52 -5.16 7.02
C TRP A 86 -1.52 -5.94 6.16
N PHE A 87 -1.75 -7.22 5.92
CA PHE A 87 -0.89 -8.04 5.06
C PHE A 87 -0.87 -7.51 3.61
N LEU A 88 -2.01 -7.11 3.06
CA LEU A 88 -2.07 -6.48 1.73
C LEU A 88 -1.33 -5.13 1.69
N LEU A 89 -1.47 -4.31 2.74
CA LEU A 89 -0.70 -3.08 2.90
C LEU A 89 0.81 -3.37 2.92
N PHE A 90 1.23 -4.37 3.70
CA PHE A 90 2.63 -4.78 3.78
C PHE A 90 3.17 -5.23 2.40
N MET A 91 2.39 -5.99 1.64
CA MET A 91 2.76 -6.40 0.27
C MET A 91 2.88 -5.20 -0.66
N ALA A 92 1.96 -4.23 -0.60
CA ALA A 92 2.06 -2.99 -1.37
C ALA A 92 3.35 -2.23 -1.04
N VAL A 93 3.68 -2.07 0.24
CA VAL A 93 4.92 -1.43 0.72
C VAL A 93 6.17 -2.19 0.24
N ALA A 94 6.17 -3.52 0.31
CA ALA A 94 7.29 -4.35 -0.13
C ALA A 94 7.55 -4.19 -1.66
N TYR A 95 6.49 -4.15 -2.47
CA TYR A 95 6.62 -3.88 -3.90
C TYR A 95 7.05 -2.44 -4.19
N CYS A 96 6.60 -1.46 -3.42
CA CYS A 96 7.09 -0.09 -3.50
C CYS A 96 8.59 -0.01 -3.21
N TRP A 97 9.09 -0.75 -2.21
CA TRP A 97 10.53 -0.81 -1.91
C TRP A 97 11.35 -1.42 -3.04
N ASN A 98 10.84 -2.49 -3.66
CA ASN A 98 11.50 -3.11 -4.81
C ASN A 98 11.50 -2.17 -6.01
N PHE A 99 10.41 -1.46 -6.27
CA PHE A 99 10.34 -0.41 -7.29
C PHE A 99 11.43 0.66 -7.07
N LEU A 100 11.50 1.23 -5.86
CA LEU A 100 12.51 2.24 -5.52
C LEU A 100 13.94 1.72 -5.64
N ARG A 101 14.16 0.45 -5.34
CA ARG A 101 15.47 -0.20 -5.53
C ARG A 101 15.81 -0.32 -7.00
N CYS A 102 14.87 -0.75 -7.84
CA CYS A 102 15.07 -0.90 -9.27
C CYS A 102 15.33 0.44 -9.97
N LEU A 103 14.67 1.53 -9.55
CA LEU A 103 14.90 2.88 -10.09
C LEU A 103 16.35 3.37 -9.92
N THR A 104 17.06 2.89 -8.91
CA THR A 104 18.45 3.27 -8.68
C THR A 104 19.46 2.48 -9.52
N LEU A 105 18.98 1.49 -10.31
CA LEU A 105 19.78 0.58 -11.12
C LEU A 105 19.35 0.71 -12.59
N PRO A 106 20.19 1.30 -13.49
CA PRO A 106 19.78 1.64 -14.85
C PRO A 106 19.33 0.42 -15.69
N ASN A 107 19.88 -0.76 -15.40
CA ASN A 107 19.57 -1.98 -16.16
C ASN A 107 18.30 -2.70 -15.68
N ARG A 108 17.57 -2.17 -14.67
CA ARG A 108 16.39 -2.81 -14.06
C ARG A 108 15.10 -1.98 -14.19
N LEU A 109 15.07 -1.04 -15.10
CA LEU A 109 13.88 -0.22 -15.34
C LEU A 109 12.62 -1.04 -15.70
N PRO A 110 12.69 -2.10 -16.56
CA PRO A 110 11.51 -2.94 -16.83
C PRO A 110 10.97 -3.66 -15.60
N GLU A 111 11.85 -4.07 -14.69
CA GLU A 111 11.47 -4.66 -13.41
C GLU A 111 10.79 -3.62 -12.50
N ALA A 112 11.24 -2.36 -12.55
CA ALA A 112 10.65 -1.27 -11.79
C ALA A 112 9.17 -1.06 -12.17
N ALA A 113 8.84 -1.01 -13.46
CA ALA A 113 7.46 -0.88 -13.92
C ALA A 113 6.56 -2.01 -13.40
N ARG A 114 7.03 -3.25 -13.45
CA ARG A 114 6.31 -4.42 -12.91
C ARG A 114 6.09 -4.33 -11.41
N HIS A 115 7.09 -3.86 -10.66
CA HIS A 115 6.94 -3.67 -9.21
C HIS A 115 5.96 -2.56 -8.87
N LEU A 116 5.96 -1.45 -9.63
CA LEU A 116 5.01 -0.36 -9.44
C LEU A 116 3.57 -0.81 -9.71
N SER A 117 3.34 -1.55 -10.79
CA SER A 117 2.02 -2.12 -11.11
C SER A 117 1.52 -3.05 -10.00
N ARG A 118 2.38 -3.96 -9.49
CA ARG A 118 2.02 -4.85 -8.37
C ARG A 118 1.72 -4.07 -7.10
N CYS A 119 2.53 -3.05 -6.78
CA CYS A 119 2.29 -2.15 -5.66
C CYS A 119 0.89 -1.53 -5.74
N ALA A 120 0.52 -0.97 -6.90
CA ALA A 120 -0.78 -0.35 -7.12
C ALA A 120 -1.94 -1.37 -6.98
N TRP A 121 -1.82 -2.58 -7.53
CA TRP A 121 -2.83 -3.63 -7.38
C TRP A 121 -3.02 -4.07 -5.93
N PHE A 122 -1.93 -4.27 -5.17
CA PHE A 122 -2.04 -4.63 -3.75
C PHE A 122 -2.64 -3.48 -2.93
N ALA A 123 -2.34 -2.23 -3.26
CA ALA A 123 -2.93 -1.07 -2.60
C ALA A 123 -4.44 -0.96 -2.89
N ILE A 124 -4.88 -1.16 -4.14
CA ILE A 124 -6.30 -1.21 -4.50
C ILE A 124 -7.01 -2.35 -3.76
N ALA A 125 -6.42 -3.54 -3.73
CA ALA A 125 -6.98 -4.68 -3.03
C ALA A 125 -7.08 -4.43 -1.51
N CYS A 126 -6.08 -3.75 -0.93
CA CYS A 126 -6.08 -3.34 0.47
C CYS A 126 -7.26 -2.41 0.79
N GLU A 127 -7.46 -1.35 -0.01
CA GLU A 127 -8.55 -0.40 0.19
C GLU A 127 -9.93 -1.07 -0.01
N ALA A 128 -10.09 -1.88 -1.06
CA ALA A 128 -11.33 -2.61 -1.29
C ALA A 128 -11.66 -3.57 -0.15
N LEU A 129 -10.67 -4.31 0.34
CA LEU A 129 -10.85 -5.21 1.46
C LEU A 129 -11.13 -4.46 2.76
N ALA A 130 -10.48 -3.32 3.01
CA ALA A 130 -10.73 -2.49 4.19
C ALA A 130 -12.20 -2.03 4.29
N GLU A 131 -12.83 -1.69 3.16
CA GLU A 131 -14.26 -1.37 3.12
C GLU A 131 -15.14 -2.60 3.41
N LEU A 132 -14.76 -3.78 2.92
CA LEU A 132 -15.51 -5.03 3.13
C LEU A 132 -15.33 -5.59 4.56
N THR A 133 -14.20 -5.34 5.20
CA THR A 133 -13.95 -5.86 6.56
C THR A 133 -14.82 -5.20 7.60
N ARG A 134 -15.20 -3.94 7.46
CA ARG A 134 -16.03 -3.23 8.45
C ARG A 134 -17.40 -3.86 8.67
N PRO A 135 -18.24 -4.06 7.62
CA PRO A 135 -19.53 -4.75 7.81
C PRO A 135 -19.32 -6.20 8.29
N LEU A 136 -18.26 -6.88 7.84
CA LEU A 136 -17.94 -8.23 8.30
C LEU A 136 -17.60 -8.24 9.79
N GLN A 137 -16.81 -7.29 10.27
CA GLN A 137 -16.49 -7.17 11.71
C GLN A 137 -17.72 -6.89 12.55
N THR A 138 -18.59 -5.96 12.13
CA THR A 138 -19.83 -5.69 12.87
C THR A 138 -20.74 -6.90 12.95
N PHE A 139 -20.82 -7.67 11.86
CA PHE A 139 -21.55 -8.94 11.84
C PHE A 139 -20.89 -9.99 12.75
N LEU A 140 -19.58 -10.20 12.65
CA LEU A 140 -18.85 -11.17 13.49
C LEU A 140 -19.02 -10.86 14.99
N LEU A 141 -18.94 -9.59 15.39
CA LEU A 141 -19.04 -9.19 16.78
C LEU A 141 -20.48 -9.36 17.33
N THR A 142 -21.49 -9.35 16.47
CA THR A 142 -22.90 -9.52 16.85
C THR A 142 -23.45 -10.94 16.64
N LEU A 143 -22.63 -11.90 16.22
CA LEU A 143 -23.07 -13.30 15.97
C LEU A 143 -23.68 -14.01 17.19
N HIS A 144 -23.34 -13.59 18.41
CA HIS A 144 -23.90 -14.15 19.63
C HIS A 144 -25.32 -13.64 19.93
N LEU A 145 -25.76 -12.59 19.25
CA LEU A 145 -27.09 -12.02 19.39
C LEU A 145 -28.12 -12.77 18.53
N PRO A 146 -29.42 -12.69 18.85
CA PRO A 146 -30.48 -13.22 18.00
C PRO A 146 -30.38 -12.65 16.57
N ALA A 147 -30.80 -13.43 15.57
CA ALA A 147 -30.67 -13.05 14.16
C ALA A 147 -31.31 -11.68 13.83
N THR A 148 -32.35 -11.26 14.58
CA THR A 148 -33.02 -9.97 14.44
C THR A 148 -32.20 -8.79 14.97
N GLU A 149 -31.20 -9.05 15.79
CA GLU A 149 -30.33 -8.05 16.42
C GLU A 149 -28.92 -8.02 15.84
N GLN A 150 -28.60 -8.93 14.94
CA GLN A 150 -27.31 -8.95 14.25
C GLN A 150 -27.20 -7.73 13.36
N VAL A 151 -26.05 -7.05 13.41
CA VAL A 151 -25.84 -5.77 12.75
C VAL A 151 -24.85 -5.95 11.61
N TRP A 152 -25.29 -5.56 10.41
CA TRP A 152 -24.48 -5.48 9.22
C TRP A 152 -24.36 -3.99 8.81
N LYS A 153 -23.39 -3.28 9.37
CA LYS A 153 -23.30 -1.82 9.22
C LYS A 153 -22.26 -1.45 8.16
N TRP A 154 -22.73 -0.90 7.05
CA TRP A 154 -21.89 -0.30 6.03
C TRP A 154 -21.58 1.15 6.39
N SER A 155 -20.33 1.55 6.27
CA SER A 155 -19.91 2.94 6.43
C SER A 155 -18.89 3.28 5.36
N PHE A 156 -19.32 3.94 4.29
CA PHE A 156 -18.40 4.44 3.28
C PHE A 156 -17.68 5.69 3.78
N HIS A 157 -16.36 5.68 3.66
CA HIS A 157 -15.55 6.83 4.00
C HIS A 157 -14.93 7.40 2.72
N ASN A 158 -15.15 8.69 2.46
CA ASN A 158 -14.62 9.39 1.28
C ASN A 158 -13.09 9.29 1.15
N VAL A 159 -12.39 9.10 2.28
CA VAL A 159 -10.93 8.92 2.31
C VAL A 159 -10.48 7.69 1.52
N HIS A 160 -11.22 6.58 1.63
CA HIS A 160 -10.91 5.35 0.89
C HIS A 160 -11.11 5.51 -0.62
N LEU A 161 -12.15 6.23 -1.03
CA LEU A 161 -12.36 6.54 -2.45
C LEU A 161 -11.19 7.35 -3.03
N LEU A 162 -10.72 8.36 -2.30
CA LEU A 162 -9.57 9.15 -2.71
C LEU A 162 -8.29 8.30 -2.81
N ALA A 163 -8.08 7.39 -1.85
CA ALA A 163 -6.96 6.46 -1.88
C ALA A 163 -7.01 5.53 -3.10
N VAL A 164 -8.19 4.98 -3.42
CA VAL A 164 -8.39 4.15 -4.63
C VAL A 164 -8.09 4.94 -5.90
N LEU A 165 -8.58 6.18 -6.02
CA LEU A 165 -8.29 7.04 -7.17
C LEU A 165 -6.78 7.31 -7.32
N PHE A 166 -6.09 7.55 -6.21
CA PHE A 166 -4.64 7.71 -6.22
C PHE A 166 -3.91 6.43 -6.65
N CYS A 167 -4.36 5.26 -6.18
CA CYS A 167 -3.80 3.97 -6.59
C CYS A 167 -4.05 3.68 -8.08
N LEU A 168 -5.22 4.06 -8.62
CA LEU A 168 -5.50 3.95 -10.05
C LEU A 168 -4.60 4.87 -10.88
N ALA A 169 -4.33 6.09 -10.40
CA ALA A 169 -3.38 6.99 -11.05
C ALA A 169 -1.96 6.41 -11.05
N LEU A 170 -1.51 5.80 -9.94
CA LEU A 170 -0.23 5.08 -9.88
C LEU A 170 -0.17 3.90 -10.87
N LEU A 171 -1.27 3.14 -10.99
CA LEU A 171 -1.37 2.03 -11.93
C LEU A 171 -1.27 2.53 -13.39
N MET A 172 -1.98 3.61 -13.71
CA MET A 172 -1.91 4.26 -15.02
C MET A 172 -0.48 4.73 -15.32
N PHE A 173 0.20 5.31 -14.32
CA PHE A 173 1.60 5.73 -14.44
C PHE A 173 2.53 4.54 -14.72
N ALA A 174 2.30 3.39 -14.08
CA ALA A 174 3.06 2.17 -14.33
C ALA A 174 2.90 1.68 -15.77
N TYR A 175 1.70 1.73 -16.33
CA TYR A 175 1.45 1.35 -17.73
C TYR A 175 2.10 2.30 -18.72
N VAL A 176 1.99 3.62 -18.51
CA VAL A 176 2.65 4.63 -19.34
C VAL A 176 4.16 4.44 -19.32
N PHE A 177 4.72 4.16 -18.14
CA PHE A 177 6.15 3.90 -17.99
C PHE A 177 6.59 2.64 -18.75
N THR A 178 5.82 1.56 -18.71
CA THR A 178 6.09 0.34 -19.48
C THR A 178 6.06 0.64 -20.98
N TRP A 179 5.03 1.31 -21.45
CA TRP A 179 4.86 1.65 -22.86
C TRP A 179 5.99 2.56 -23.38
N THR A 180 6.41 3.55 -22.63
CA THR A 180 7.55 4.42 -23.03
C THR A 180 8.84 3.65 -23.14
N MET A 181 9.03 2.59 -22.35
CA MET A 181 10.22 1.74 -22.43
C MET A 181 10.18 0.83 -23.68
N GLU A 182 9.03 0.26 -24.00
CA GLU A 182 8.85 -0.54 -25.23
C GLU A 182 9.16 0.30 -26.48
N LEU A 183 8.63 1.54 -26.55
CA LEU A 183 8.93 2.47 -27.63
C LEU A 183 10.42 2.82 -27.72
N ALA A 184 11.10 2.97 -26.58
CA ALA A 184 12.53 3.26 -26.56
C ALA A 184 13.37 2.06 -27.05
N GLU A 185 12.91 0.85 -26.79
CA GLU A 185 13.55 -0.39 -27.26
C GLU A 185 13.35 -0.59 -28.78
N GLU A 186 12.12 -0.37 -29.26
CA GLU A 186 11.83 -0.38 -30.71
C GLU A 186 12.69 0.64 -31.46
N ASN A 187 12.82 1.87 -30.98
CA ASN A 187 13.65 2.89 -31.62
C ASN A 187 15.13 2.52 -31.67
N ARG A 188 15.63 1.75 -30.70
CA ARG A 188 17.01 1.24 -30.72
C ARG A 188 17.24 0.14 -31.76
N SER A 189 16.19 -0.58 -32.13
CA SER A 189 16.28 -1.65 -33.13
C SER A 189 16.35 -1.12 -34.58
N PHE A 190 16.03 0.15 -34.81
CA PHE A 190 16.05 0.80 -36.12
C PHE A 190 17.37 1.55 -36.41
N VAL A 191 18.32 1.61 -35.47
CA VAL A 191 19.63 2.23 -35.60
C VAL A 191 20.72 1.16 -35.63
#